data_1ecaab61f1cc40d8c918c8b5cccacbb2
#
_entry.id   1ecaab61f1cc40d8c918c8b5cccacbb2
#
_cell.length_a   1.000
_cell.length_b   1.000
_cell.length_c   1.000
_cell.angle_alpha   90.00
_cell.angle_beta   90.00
_cell.angle_gamma   90.00
#
_symmetry.space_group_name_H-M   'P 1'
#
loop_
_entity.id
_entity.type
_entity.pdbx_description
1 polymer ?
#
loop_
_entity_poly.entity_id
_entity_poly.type
_entity_poly.pdbx_seq_one_letter_code
_entity_poly.pdbx_strand_id
1 'polypeptide(L)'
;MSTEINTVEQLATQEYKYGFETEVEYESVPKGLNEDIIRMICEKKNEPEWMLEWRLRAYRHWAKLQKEDAEPKWANIKYGPIDYQDIRYYSAPKKRPTYNSLDEIDPEVRRTFEKLGIPLEEQKLLTGVAVDAVFDSVSVATTFKEKLKELGIIFGSFSEAVQDHPDLVRKWLGSVVPYTDNFFATLNSAVFSDGSFAYIPKGVHCPMELSTYFRINAKETGQFERTLIIADEGSYVSYLEGCTAPMRDENQLHAAVVELIALDKATIKYSTIQNWYPGDKEGRGGIYNFVTKRGKCLGKNSKITWTQVETGAAITWKYPGCILQGDNSVGEFYSVAVTNNYQQADTGTKMIHIGKNTKSTIISKGISAGHGQNSYRGLVKIQKNAMGARNFSQCDSILIGDKCGAHTFPYMEVKNTTARIEHEASTSKIGEDQIFYCKQRGLSTEDAVNMIVNGFCKEVFRELPMEFAVEAQKLLGISLEGSVG
;
A
#
# COMPACT_ATOMS: atom_id res chain seq x y z
N MET A 1 13.22 1.68 -32.95
CA MET A 1 12.48 0.40 -32.92
C MET A 1 13.34 -0.82 -32.57
N SER A 2 14.58 -1.03 -33.04
CA SER A 2 15.37 -2.21 -32.68
C SER A 2 16.04 -2.14 -31.28
N THR A 3 16.35 -0.96 -30.79
CA THR A 3 16.98 -0.76 -29.47
C THR A 3 15.99 -0.86 -28.31
N GLU A 4 14.75 -0.45 -28.52
CA GLU A 4 13.68 -0.52 -27.51
C GLU A 4 13.15 -1.95 -27.32
N ILE A 5 13.11 -2.75 -28.39
CA ILE A 5 12.72 -4.17 -28.32
C ILE A 5 13.77 -4.98 -27.55
N ASN A 6 15.07 -4.73 -27.76
CA ASN A 6 16.15 -5.39 -27.01
C ASN A 6 16.13 -5.03 -25.52
N THR A 7 15.71 -3.83 -25.15
CA THR A 7 15.62 -3.42 -23.74
C THR A 7 14.46 -4.12 -23.02
N VAL A 8 13.34 -4.32 -23.72
CA VAL A 8 12.17 -5.04 -23.20
C VAL A 8 12.45 -6.54 -23.04
N GLU A 9 13.14 -7.19 -23.99
CA GLU A 9 13.53 -8.59 -23.91
C GLU A 9 14.60 -8.83 -22.82
N GLN A 10 15.55 -7.95 -22.64
CA GLN A 10 16.56 -8.04 -21.56
C GLN A 10 15.93 -7.86 -20.16
N LEU A 11 14.88 -7.09 -20.03
CA LEU A 11 14.15 -6.91 -18.76
C LEU A 11 13.23 -8.10 -18.44
N ALA A 12 12.75 -8.84 -19.44
CA ALA A 12 11.89 -10.00 -19.25
C ALA A 12 12.63 -11.27 -18.81
N THR A 13 13.96 -11.35 -19.01
CA THR A 13 14.79 -12.54 -18.71
C THR A 13 15.61 -12.41 -17.42
N GLN A 14 15.44 -11.34 -16.63
CA GLN A 14 16.17 -11.19 -15.35
C GLN A 14 15.48 -11.98 -14.24
N GLU A 15 16.26 -12.80 -13.51
CA GLU A 15 15.88 -13.40 -12.23
C GLU A 15 15.28 -12.34 -11.28
N TYR A 16 14.42 -12.75 -10.35
CA TYR A 16 13.76 -11.88 -9.37
C TYR A 16 14.74 -10.93 -8.68
N LYS A 17 14.83 -9.71 -9.19
CA LYS A 17 15.85 -8.73 -8.81
C LYS A 17 15.65 -8.11 -7.42
N TYR A 18 14.53 -8.37 -6.76
CA TYR A 18 14.18 -7.76 -5.47
C TYR A 18 14.55 -8.61 -4.25
N GLY A 19 14.97 -9.87 -4.45
CA GLY A 19 15.27 -10.83 -3.38
C GLY A 19 16.64 -10.68 -2.70
N PHE A 20 17.47 -9.70 -3.06
CA PHE A 20 18.79 -9.49 -2.50
C PHE A 20 18.78 -8.77 -1.14
N GLU A 21 19.79 -9.02 -0.30
CA GLU A 21 20.05 -8.27 0.93
C GLU A 21 21.11 -7.19 0.69
N THR A 22 20.98 -6.06 1.41
CA THR A 22 21.98 -4.98 1.42
C THR A 22 22.79 -5.08 2.71
N GLU A 23 24.11 -5.15 2.61
CA GLU A 23 25.01 -5.19 3.76
C GLU A 23 25.21 -3.77 4.32
N VAL A 24 24.54 -3.47 5.43
CA VAL A 24 24.64 -2.19 6.14
C VAL A 24 24.77 -2.46 7.64
N GLU A 25 25.58 -1.65 8.35
CA GLU A 25 25.58 -1.67 9.81
C GLU A 25 24.37 -0.99 10.39
N TYR A 26 23.67 -1.67 11.30
CA TYR A 26 22.42 -1.20 11.91
C TYR A 26 22.59 -0.70 13.34
N GLU A 27 21.82 0.30 13.68
CA GLU A 27 21.45 0.69 15.03
C GLU A 27 20.00 0.24 15.26
N SER A 28 19.74 -0.58 16.27
CA SER A 28 18.41 -1.10 16.57
C SER A 28 18.08 -1.01 18.05
N VAL A 29 16.77 -1.03 18.38
CA VAL A 29 16.30 -1.24 19.75
C VAL A 29 16.26 -2.73 20.09
N PRO A 30 16.27 -3.12 21.37
CA PRO A 30 16.05 -4.52 21.78
C PRO A 30 14.73 -5.08 21.23
N LYS A 31 14.63 -6.41 21.14
CA LYS A 31 13.37 -7.11 20.83
C LYS A 31 12.33 -6.89 21.93
N GLY A 32 11.07 -7.00 21.56
CA GLY A 32 9.93 -6.86 22.44
C GLY A 32 9.32 -5.46 22.46
N LEU A 33 8.13 -5.36 23.04
CA LEU A 33 7.38 -4.12 23.10
C LEU A 33 6.92 -3.81 24.51
N ASN A 34 7.38 -2.67 25.03
CA ASN A 34 7.01 -2.10 26.30
C ASN A 34 7.15 -0.55 26.24
N GLU A 35 6.82 0.16 27.33
CA GLU A 35 6.91 1.63 27.37
C GLU A 35 8.36 2.13 27.19
N ASP A 36 9.37 1.39 27.66
CA ASP A 36 10.77 1.80 27.53
C ASP A 36 11.23 1.74 26.07
N ILE A 37 10.83 0.71 25.32
CA ILE A 37 11.10 0.64 23.88
C ILE A 37 10.48 1.82 23.13
N ILE A 38 9.25 2.22 23.49
CA ILE A 38 8.60 3.39 22.88
C ILE A 38 9.35 4.68 23.19
N ARG A 39 9.82 4.85 24.43
CA ARG A 39 10.65 6.00 24.82
C ARG A 39 11.97 6.03 24.04
N MET A 40 12.63 4.86 23.88
CA MET A 40 13.85 4.73 23.06
C MET A 40 13.60 5.12 21.60
N ILE A 41 12.47 4.71 20.99
CA ILE A 41 12.10 5.09 19.62
C ILE A 41 11.96 6.62 19.53
N CYS A 42 11.22 7.25 20.44
CA CYS A 42 11.03 8.69 20.47
C CYS A 42 12.35 9.45 20.67
N GLU A 43 13.22 8.97 21.57
CA GLU A 43 14.54 9.56 21.81
C GLU A 43 15.43 9.49 20.56
N LYS A 44 15.51 8.31 19.91
CA LYS A 44 16.29 8.13 18.68
C LYS A 44 15.80 9.01 17.53
N LYS A 45 14.52 9.32 17.49
CA LYS A 45 13.87 10.15 16.47
C LYS A 45 13.79 11.62 16.87
N ASN A 46 14.22 11.96 18.09
CA ASN A 46 14.16 13.33 18.64
C ASN A 46 12.72 13.90 18.62
N GLU A 47 11.74 13.03 18.89
CA GLU A 47 10.32 13.41 18.83
C GLU A 47 9.90 14.31 20.01
N PRO A 48 8.98 15.27 19.80
CA PRO A 48 8.48 16.13 20.87
C PRO A 48 7.59 15.37 21.86
N GLU A 49 7.46 15.87 23.08
CA GLU A 49 6.71 15.24 24.19
C GLU A 49 5.27 14.83 23.81
N TRP A 50 4.56 15.67 23.04
CA TRP A 50 3.19 15.35 22.61
C TRP A 50 3.12 14.07 21.75
N MET A 51 4.19 13.77 21.00
CA MET A 51 4.27 12.56 20.17
C MET A 51 4.53 11.33 21.04
N LEU A 52 5.40 11.44 22.03
CA LEU A 52 5.61 10.40 23.04
C LEU A 52 4.31 10.08 23.80
N GLU A 53 3.57 11.08 24.25
CA GLU A 53 2.27 10.88 24.93
C GLU A 53 1.27 10.16 24.01
N TRP A 54 1.23 10.52 22.71
CA TRP A 54 0.35 9.90 21.74
C TRP A 54 0.69 8.42 21.55
N ARG A 55 1.97 8.08 21.40
CA ARG A 55 2.47 6.71 21.30
C ARG A 55 2.18 5.87 22.53
N LEU A 56 2.44 6.42 23.72
CA LEU A 56 2.17 5.71 24.97
C LEU A 56 0.68 5.42 25.18
N ARG A 57 -0.20 6.35 24.79
CA ARG A 57 -1.66 6.07 24.79
C ARG A 57 -2.04 4.94 23.85
N ALA A 58 -1.46 4.93 22.66
CA ALA A 58 -1.66 3.86 21.68
C ALA A 58 -1.16 2.52 22.23
N TYR A 59 0.06 2.48 22.78
CA TYR A 59 0.62 1.28 23.37
C TYR A 59 -0.25 0.70 24.50
N ARG A 60 -0.67 1.54 25.44
CA ARG A 60 -1.52 1.10 26.56
C ARG A 60 -2.85 0.52 26.06
N HIS A 61 -3.41 1.11 25.03
CA HIS A 61 -4.60 0.57 24.39
C HIS A 61 -4.31 -0.78 23.71
N TRP A 62 -3.22 -0.90 22.96
CA TRP A 62 -2.82 -2.13 22.31
C TRP A 62 -2.53 -3.25 23.31
N ALA A 63 -1.82 -2.97 24.39
CA ALA A 63 -1.54 -3.93 25.46
C ALA A 63 -2.83 -4.47 26.12
N LYS A 64 -3.87 -3.64 26.22
CA LYS A 64 -5.19 -4.06 26.65
C LYS A 64 -5.82 -5.00 25.61
N LEU A 65 -5.84 -4.64 24.33
CA LEU A 65 -6.37 -5.47 23.24
C LEU A 65 -5.66 -6.82 23.16
N GLN A 66 -4.33 -6.87 23.37
CA GLN A 66 -3.56 -8.10 23.37
C GLN A 66 -3.98 -9.02 24.51
N LYS A 67 -4.17 -8.49 25.74
CA LYS A 67 -4.66 -9.25 26.89
C LYS A 67 -6.08 -9.81 26.69
N GLU A 68 -6.90 -9.11 25.93
CA GLU A 68 -8.27 -9.49 25.60
C GLU A 68 -8.36 -10.45 24.40
N ASP A 69 -7.22 -10.88 23.83
CA ASP A 69 -7.15 -11.69 22.59
C ASP A 69 -7.96 -11.07 21.43
N ALA A 70 -7.88 -9.75 21.32
CA ALA A 70 -8.66 -8.96 20.35
C ALA A 70 -7.99 -8.85 18.95
N GLU A 71 -6.97 -9.66 18.68
CA GLU A 71 -6.43 -9.78 17.32
C GLU A 71 -7.53 -10.27 16.36
N PRO A 72 -7.70 -9.62 15.18
CA PRO A 72 -8.81 -9.95 14.30
C PRO A 72 -8.79 -11.39 13.77
N LYS A 73 -9.87 -12.13 14.01
CA LYS A 73 -10.07 -13.52 13.58
C LYS A 73 -11.17 -13.67 12.52
N TRP A 74 -11.74 -12.56 12.06
CA TRP A 74 -12.89 -12.56 11.12
C TRP A 74 -12.47 -12.60 9.65
N ALA A 75 -11.23 -12.27 9.31
CA ALA A 75 -10.72 -12.34 7.96
C ALA A 75 -10.55 -13.80 7.50
N ASN A 76 -10.75 -14.06 6.22
CA ASN A 76 -10.63 -15.40 5.63
C ASN A 76 -9.16 -15.72 5.29
N ILE A 77 -8.29 -15.55 6.27
CA ILE A 77 -6.86 -15.86 6.22
C ILE A 77 -6.48 -16.67 7.46
N LYS A 78 -5.49 -17.54 7.32
CA LYS A 78 -4.97 -18.37 8.40
C LYS A 78 -3.46 -18.22 8.48
N TYR A 79 -2.96 -17.84 9.65
CA TYR A 79 -1.54 -17.71 9.94
C TYR A 79 -1.24 -18.17 11.37
N GLY A 80 0.02 -18.50 11.63
CA GLY A 80 0.46 -18.87 12.98
C GLY A 80 0.42 -17.68 13.96
N PRO A 81 0.48 -17.92 15.27
CA PRO A 81 0.53 -16.86 16.26
C PRO A 81 1.77 -15.98 16.04
N ILE A 82 1.59 -14.67 16.16
CA ILE A 82 2.68 -13.70 16.08
C ILE A 82 3.23 -13.48 17.49
N ASP A 83 4.53 -13.72 17.66
CA ASP A 83 5.22 -13.36 18.91
C ASP A 83 5.67 -11.90 18.85
N TYR A 84 4.86 -11.02 19.38
CA TYR A 84 5.14 -9.57 19.43
C TYR A 84 6.33 -9.23 20.34
N GLN A 85 6.82 -10.16 21.16
CA GLN A 85 8.01 -9.95 22.00
C GLN A 85 9.31 -10.38 21.30
N ASP A 86 9.22 -11.11 20.18
CA ASP A 86 10.36 -11.50 19.36
C ASP A 86 10.62 -10.54 18.15
N ILE A 87 9.91 -9.43 18.07
CA ILE A 87 10.05 -8.42 17.01
C ILE A 87 10.88 -7.23 17.49
N ARG A 88 11.77 -6.72 16.61
CA ARG A 88 12.41 -5.40 16.75
C ARG A 88 11.54 -4.33 16.11
N TYR A 89 11.21 -3.29 16.86
CA TYR A 89 10.30 -2.24 16.43
C TYR A 89 10.98 -1.01 15.82
N TYR A 90 12.30 -0.99 15.82
CA TYR A 90 13.10 0.06 15.19
C TYR A 90 14.47 -0.48 14.79
N SER A 91 14.85 -0.20 13.55
CA SER A 91 16.17 -0.47 13.00
C SER A 91 16.50 0.59 11.94
N ALA A 92 17.68 1.18 12.03
CA ALA A 92 18.14 2.20 11.10
C ALA A 92 19.62 2.00 10.77
N PRO A 93 20.11 2.36 9.57
CA PRO A 93 21.53 2.41 9.28
C PRO A 93 22.28 3.33 10.28
N LYS A 94 23.43 2.89 10.79
CA LYS A 94 24.23 3.66 11.77
C LYS A 94 24.70 5.02 11.25
N LYS A 95 25.05 5.10 9.98
CA LYS A 95 25.37 6.36 9.31
C LYS A 95 24.07 7.00 8.84
N ARG A 96 23.68 8.10 9.45
CA ARG A 96 22.60 8.97 9.01
C ARG A 96 23.21 10.23 8.39
N PRO A 97 23.47 10.28 7.11
CA PRO A 97 23.61 11.54 6.46
C PRO A 97 22.20 12.03 6.11
N THR A 98 21.82 13.20 6.55
CA THR A 98 20.76 13.98 5.95
C THR A 98 21.29 14.41 4.59
N TYR A 99 20.96 13.66 3.56
CA TYR A 99 21.41 13.98 2.21
C TYR A 99 20.48 15.03 1.60
N ASN A 100 21.04 16.18 1.29
CA ASN A 100 20.38 17.20 0.46
C ASN A 100 20.44 16.84 -1.02
N SER A 101 21.23 15.84 -1.39
CA SER A 101 21.43 15.34 -2.75
C SER A 101 21.64 13.84 -2.74
N LEU A 102 21.18 13.17 -3.77
CA LEU A 102 21.34 11.73 -3.99
C LEU A 102 22.81 11.31 -4.21
N ASP A 103 23.69 12.27 -4.54
CA ASP A 103 25.12 12.04 -4.75
C ASP A 103 25.87 11.77 -3.42
N GLU A 104 25.23 12.11 -2.30
CA GLU A 104 25.78 11.96 -0.95
C GLU A 104 25.34 10.67 -0.26
N ILE A 105 24.42 9.90 -0.84
CA ILE A 105 23.90 8.63 -0.28
C ILE A 105 25.03 7.59 -0.19
N ASP A 106 24.99 6.79 0.89
CA ASP A 106 25.88 5.63 1.04
C ASP A 106 25.85 4.78 -0.26
N PRO A 107 27.02 4.49 -0.87
CA PRO A 107 27.10 3.78 -2.14
C PRO A 107 26.34 2.44 -2.17
N GLU A 108 26.29 1.70 -1.05
CA GLU A 108 25.56 0.42 -0.97
C GLU A 108 24.04 0.64 -0.96
N VAL A 109 23.56 1.65 -0.24
CA VAL A 109 22.14 2.04 -0.25
C VAL A 109 21.75 2.53 -1.65
N ARG A 110 22.60 3.36 -2.29
CA ARG A 110 22.40 3.82 -3.66
C ARG A 110 22.30 2.66 -4.65
N ARG A 111 23.26 1.70 -4.61
CA ARG A 111 23.22 0.49 -5.43
C ARG A 111 21.94 -0.33 -5.22
N THR A 112 21.43 -0.35 -3.99
CA THR A 112 20.17 -1.02 -3.67
C THR A 112 19.02 -0.41 -4.45
N PHE A 113 18.87 0.91 -4.42
CA PHE A 113 17.81 1.58 -5.16
C PHE A 113 17.99 1.47 -6.68
N GLU A 114 19.22 1.52 -7.19
CA GLU A 114 19.53 1.29 -8.60
C GLU A 114 19.14 -0.13 -9.05
N LYS A 115 19.48 -1.16 -8.25
CA LYS A 115 19.06 -2.54 -8.51
C LYS A 115 17.55 -2.73 -8.48
N LEU A 116 16.84 -1.98 -7.64
CA LEU A 116 15.39 -1.98 -7.57
C LEU A 116 14.76 -1.27 -8.79
N GLY A 117 15.58 -0.59 -9.61
CA GLY A 117 15.11 0.20 -10.73
C GLY A 117 14.40 1.48 -10.30
N ILE A 118 14.67 1.93 -9.06
CA ILE A 118 14.18 3.21 -8.57
C ILE A 118 15.06 4.31 -9.20
N PRO A 119 14.47 5.20 -9.98
CA PRO A 119 15.24 6.18 -10.74
C PRO A 119 15.76 7.29 -9.82
N LEU A 120 16.98 7.15 -9.36
CA LEU A 120 17.59 8.17 -8.52
C LEU A 120 18.17 9.36 -9.29
N GLU A 121 18.60 9.21 -10.56
CA GLU A 121 19.27 10.28 -11.29
C GLU A 121 18.77 10.59 -12.73
N GLU A 122 18.78 9.62 -13.62
CA GLU A 122 18.47 9.90 -15.04
C GLU A 122 16.99 10.05 -15.36
N GLN A 123 16.12 9.35 -14.64
CA GLN A 123 14.68 9.42 -14.85
C GLN A 123 14.02 10.61 -14.13
N LYS A 124 14.72 11.32 -13.24
CA LYS A 124 14.24 12.56 -12.60
C LYS A 124 13.83 13.64 -13.60
N LEU A 125 14.52 13.72 -14.71
CA LEU A 125 14.28 14.73 -15.75
C LEU A 125 13.21 14.30 -16.76
N LEU A 126 12.99 12.98 -16.93
CA LEU A 126 12.11 12.43 -17.97
C LEU A 126 10.71 12.06 -17.46
N THR A 127 10.56 11.65 -16.19
CA THR A 127 9.27 11.16 -15.67
C THR A 127 8.48 12.19 -14.86
N GLY A 128 9.11 13.28 -14.41
CA GLY A 128 8.42 14.27 -13.56
C GLY A 128 7.90 13.69 -12.24
N VAL A 129 8.62 12.73 -11.65
CA VAL A 129 8.27 12.09 -10.37
C VAL A 129 9.18 12.58 -9.27
N ALA A 130 8.60 13.03 -8.14
CA ALA A 130 9.35 13.29 -6.91
C ALA A 130 9.33 12.04 -6.04
N VAL A 131 10.51 11.57 -5.64
CA VAL A 131 10.69 10.31 -4.89
C VAL A 131 11.20 10.57 -3.50
N ASP A 132 10.57 9.94 -2.49
CA ASP A 132 11.09 9.77 -1.14
C ASP A 132 11.47 8.29 -0.94
N ALA A 133 12.70 8.04 -0.55
CA ALA A 133 13.23 6.68 -0.40
C ALA A 133 13.37 6.35 1.09
N VAL A 134 12.63 5.35 1.56
CA VAL A 134 12.63 4.87 2.95
C VAL A 134 13.29 3.50 3.03
N PHE A 135 14.31 3.39 3.87
CA PHE A 135 15.06 2.17 4.11
C PHE A 135 14.92 1.75 5.58
N ASP A 136 14.24 0.63 5.81
CA ASP A 136 13.82 0.17 7.13
C ASP A 136 13.04 1.27 7.89
N SER A 137 13.59 1.84 8.95
CA SER A 137 12.90 2.77 9.83
C SER A 137 13.17 4.26 9.55
N VAL A 138 13.86 4.61 8.44
CA VAL A 138 14.24 6.01 8.17
C VAL A 138 14.16 6.38 6.70
N SER A 139 13.72 7.60 6.40
CA SER A 139 13.90 8.20 5.07
C SER A 139 15.37 8.51 4.84
N VAL A 140 15.89 8.11 3.68
CA VAL A 140 17.29 8.30 3.30
C VAL A 140 17.49 9.40 2.25
N ALA A 141 16.48 9.72 1.45
CA ALA A 141 16.55 10.81 0.48
C ALA A 141 15.18 11.23 -0.04
N THR A 142 14.97 12.53 -0.24
CA THR A 142 13.79 13.09 -0.92
C THR A 142 14.23 13.96 -2.10
N THR A 143 13.70 13.67 -3.30
CA THR A 143 14.02 14.42 -4.52
C THR A 143 13.07 15.59 -4.75
N PHE A 144 13.49 16.61 -5.52
CA PHE A 144 12.68 17.79 -5.87
C PHE A 144 12.13 18.61 -4.70
N LYS A 145 12.65 18.43 -3.50
CA LYS A 145 12.17 19.08 -2.26
C LYS A 145 12.07 20.61 -2.40
N GLU A 146 13.11 21.26 -2.95
CA GLU A 146 13.13 22.72 -3.14
C GLU A 146 12.09 23.19 -4.17
N LYS A 147 11.95 22.50 -5.31
CA LYS A 147 10.94 22.83 -6.33
C LYS A 147 9.51 22.71 -5.81
N LEU A 148 9.24 21.70 -4.99
CA LEU A 148 7.93 21.54 -4.35
C LEU A 148 7.69 22.63 -3.31
N LYS A 149 8.73 23.01 -2.56
CA LYS A 149 8.68 24.07 -1.56
C LYS A 149 8.38 25.45 -2.17
N GLU A 150 8.87 25.75 -3.35
CA GLU A 150 8.53 26.99 -4.10
C GLU A 150 7.02 27.11 -4.36
N LEU A 151 6.32 25.98 -4.48
CA LEU A 151 4.86 25.91 -4.63
C LEU A 151 4.12 25.82 -3.28
N GLY A 152 4.86 25.85 -2.17
CA GLY A 152 4.34 25.66 -0.83
C GLY A 152 3.96 24.22 -0.52
N ILE A 153 4.30 23.25 -1.37
CA ILE A 153 4.06 21.83 -1.15
C ILE A 153 5.09 21.30 -0.16
N ILE A 154 4.61 20.62 0.88
CA ILE A 154 5.45 19.87 1.82
C ILE A 154 5.40 18.40 1.39
N PHE A 155 6.56 17.80 1.14
CA PHE A 155 6.68 16.37 0.82
C PHE A 155 8.00 15.81 1.35
N GLY A 156 7.93 14.65 2.00
CA GLY A 156 9.08 13.93 2.54
C GLY A 156 8.75 13.07 3.76
N SER A 157 9.75 12.85 4.60
CA SER A 157 9.66 12.03 5.81
C SER A 157 8.58 12.53 6.78
N PHE A 158 7.82 11.58 7.33
CA PHE A 158 6.88 11.89 8.41
C PHE A 158 7.61 12.39 9.67
N SER A 159 8.80 11.86 9.94
CA SER A 159 9.63 12.28 11.09
C SER A 159 10.10 13.72 10.97
N GLU A 160 10.51 14.15 9.77
CA GLU A 160 10.82 15.57 9.51
C GLU A 160 9.58 16.45 9.71
N ALA A 161 8.43 16.02 9.20
CA ALA A 161 7.19 16.78 9.34
C ALA A 161 6.76 16.94 10.80
N VAL A 162 6.99 15.97 11.68
CA VAL A 162 6.73 16.06 13.12
C VAL A 162 7.55 17.18 13.76
N GLN A 163 8.77 17.43 13.28
CA GLN A 163 9.67 18.45 13.81
C GLN A 163 9.42 19.84 13.17
N ASP A 164 9.34 19.87 11.84
CA ASP A 164 9.29 21.12 11.08
C ASP A 164 7.86 21.71 10.98
N HIS A 165 6.83 20.85 11.07
CA HIS A 165 5.43 21.23 10.92
C HIS A 165 4.52 20.62 12.02
N PRO A 166 4.90 20.73 13.32
CA PRO A 166 4.21 20.02 14.41
C PRO A 166 2.73 20.35 14.53
N ASP A 167 2.32 21.59 14.29
CA ASP A 167 0.91 22.00 14.40
C ASP A 167 0.06 21.34 13.31
N LEU A 168 0.59 21.22 12.09
CA LEU A 168 -0.11 20.59 10.98
C LEU A 168 -0.25 19.09 11.21
N VAL A 169 0.84 18.43 11.64
CA VAL A 169 0.80 16.99 11.98
C VAL A 169 -0.14 16.73 13.14
N ARG A 170 -0.05 17.51 14.23
CA ARG A 170 -0.88 17.36 15.42
C ARG A 170 -2.37 17.54 15.13
N LYS A 171 -2.72 18.41 14.18
CA LYS A 171 -4.11 18.64 13.76
C LYS A 171 -4.69 17.42 13.04
N TRP A 172 -3.90 16.74 12.22
CA TRP A 172 -4.43 15.75 11.30
C TRP A 172 -4.08 14.29 11.63
N LEU A 173 -3.00 14.04 12.37
CA LEU A 173 -2.60 12.70 12.80
C LEU A 173 -3.72 12.03 13.61
N GLY A 174 -4.14 10.85 13.17
CA GLY A 174 -5.21 10.09 13.82
C GLY A 174 -6.62 10.65 13.60
N SER A 175 -6.79 11.67 12.74
CA SER A 175 -8.11 12.26 12.45
C SER A 175 -8.99 11.38 11.56
N VAL A 176 -8.38 10.43 10.84
CA VAL A 176 -9.07 9.47 9.97
C VAL A 176 -8.86 8.04 10.45
N VAL A 177 -7.66 7.71 10.93
CA VAL A 177 -7.34 6.44 11.58
C VAL A 177 -6.89 6.72 13.01
N PRO A 178 -7.80 6.84 13.97
CA PRO A 178 -7.44 7.01 15.37
C PRO A 178 -6.64 5.80 15.88
N TYR A 179 -5.83 6.02 16.91
CA TYR A 179 -5.04 4.92 17.49
C TYR A 179 -5.92 3.77 18.07
N THR A 180 -7.23 3.94 18.11
CA THR A 180 -8.21 2.95 18.57
C THR A 180 -8.96 2.26 17.43
N ASP A 181 -8.56 2.46 16.15
CA ASP A 181 -9.33 1.95 14.98
C ASP A 181 -9.39 0.41 14.94
N ASN A 182 -8.25 -0.25 15.03
CA ASN A 182 -8.15 -1.71 15.06
C ASN A 182 -6.80 -2.14 15.67
N PHE A 183 -6.65 -3.42 15.96
CA PHE A 183 -5.47 -4.00 16.61
C PHE A 183 -4.14 -3.59 15.96
N PHE A 184 -4.01 -3.75 14.62
CA PHE A 184 -2.77 -3.45 13.91
C PHE A 184 -2.53 -1.95 13.71
N ALA A 185 -3.59 -1.15 13.54
CA ALA A 185 -3.49 0.30 13.50
C ALA A 185 -3.10 0.88 14.86
N THR A 186 -3.56 0.26 15.96
CA THR A 186 -3.15 0.61 17.32
C THR A 186 -1.67 0.30 17.54
N LEU A 187 -1.21 -0.90 17.12
CA LEU A 187 0.21 -1.27 17.18
C LEU A 187 1.06 -0.29 16.35
N ASN A 188 0.68 -0.04 15.10
CA ASN A 188 1.36 0.96 14.26
C ASN A 188 1.44 2.30 14.96
N SER A 189 0.33 2.78 15.53
CA SER A 189 0.29 4.06 16.23
C SER A 189 1.28 4.18 17.39
N ALA A 190 1.59 3.07 18.06
CA ALA A 190 2.58 3.04 19.13
C ALA A 190 4.03 3.07 18.60
N VAL A 191 4.31 2.37 17.48
CA VAL A 191 5.69 2.04 17.09
C VAL A 191 6.11 2.52 15.72
N PHE A 192 5.25 3.17 14.91
CA PHE A 192 5.66 3.57 13.56
C PHE A 192 6.97 4.38 13.59
N SER A 193 7.88 3.99 12.71
CA SER A 193 9.24 4.54 12.72
C SER A 193 9.38 5.72 11.76
N ASP A 194 8.81 5.60 10.57
CA ASP A 194 8.75 6.69 9.59
C ASP A 194 7.55 6.47 8.64
N GLY A 195 7.53 7.16 7.56
CA GLY A 195 6.51 7.12 6.54
C GLY A 195 6.56 8.37 5.69
N SER A 196 5.51 8.62 4.95
CA SER A 196 5.44 9.78 4.08
C SER A 196 4.47 10.83 4.62
N PHE A 197 4.89 12.09 4.50
CA PHE A 197 4.05 13.23 4.78
C PHE A 197 3.92 14.09 3.53
N ALA A 198 2.68 14.46 3.16
CA ALA A 198 2.44 15.42 2.09
C ALA A 198 1.33 16.40 2.48
N TYR A 199 1.58 17.69 2.26
CA TYR A 199 0.58 18.75 2.34
C TYR A 199 0.60 19.54 1.04
N ILE A 200 -0.56 19.62 0.39
CA ILE A 200 -0.75 20.35 -0.86
C ILE A 200 -1.59 21.59 -0.55
N PRO A 201 -1.04 22.81 -0.71
CA PRO A 201 -1.74 24.04 -0.36
C PRO A 201 -2.97 24.30 -1.21
N LYS A 202 -3.84 25.17 -0.70
CA LYS A 202 -5.08 25.61 -1.35
C LYS A 202 -4.84 26.06 -2.79
N GLY A 203 -5.58 25.49 -3.74
CA GLY A 203 -5.56 25.82 -5.16
C GLY A 203 -4.34 25.30 -5.91
N VAL A 204 -3.42 24.61 -5.27
CA VAL A 204 -2.21 24.08 -5.90
C VAL A 204 -2.49 22.71 -6.53
N HIS A 205 -2.18 22.58 -7.81
CA HIS A 205 -2.11 21.29 -8.50
C HIS A 205 -0.66 20.83 -8.50
N CYS A 206 -0.36 19.74 -7.79
CA CYS A 206 1.01 19.20 -7.79
C CYS A 206 1.44 18.85 -9.22
N PRO A 207 2.53 19.46 -9.73
CA PRO A 207 2.91 19.34 -11.14
C PRO A 207 3.58 18.01 -11.49
N MET A 208 3.82 17.17 -10.51
CA MET A 208 4.50 15.89 -10.67
C MET A 208 3.88 14.82 -9.77
N GLU A 209 4.10 13.56 -10.11
CA GLU A 209 3.78 12.43 -9.25
C GLU A 209 4.65 12.48 -8.00
N LEU A 210 4.06 12.32 -6.82
CA LEU A 210 4.80 12.08 -5.59
C LEU A 210 4.92 10.57 -5.40
N SER A 211 6.08 10.07 -5.01
CA SER A 211 6.28 8.65 -4.82
C SER A 211 7.12 8.36 -3.59
N THR A 212 6.75 7.35 -2.81
CA THR A 212 7.58 6.84 -1.72
C THR A 212 7.83 5.36 -1.93
N TYR A 213 9.11 4.97 -1.85
CA TYR A 213 9.54 3.58 -1.90
C TYR A 213 10.01 3.12 -0.53
N PHE A 214 9.37 2.06 -0.03
CA PHE A 214 9.72 1.40 1.22
C PHE A 214 10.49 0.12 0.95
N ARG A 215 11.68 -0.01 1.54
CA ARG A 215 12.50 -1.21 1.50
C ARG A 215 12.72 -1.75 2.90
N ILE A 216 12.16 -2.92 3.20
CA ILE A 216 12.54 -3.69 4.40
C ILE A 216 13.85 -4.41 4.07
N ASN A 217 14.86 -4.28 4.93
CA ASN A 217 16.13 -4.99 4.75
C ASN A 217 16.65 -5.64 6.03
N ALA A 218 16.37 -5.10 7.21
CA ALA A 218 16.84 -5.63 8.48
C ALA A 218 16.14 -6.95 8.86
N LYS A 219 16.91 -7.90 9.43
CA LYS A 219 16.39 -9.18 9.95
C LYS A 219 15.67 -9.00 11.27
N GLU A 220 14.71 -9.89 11.56
CA GLU A 220 13.96 -9.92 12.83
C GLU A 220 13.29 -8.58 13.19
N THR A 221 13.06 -7.73 12.19
CA THR A 221 12.48 -6.39 12.36
C THR A 221 11.11 -6.35 11.72
N GLY A 222 10.12 -5.84 12.44
CA GLY A 222 8.84 -5.46 11.86
C GLY A 222 8.95 -4.11 11.14
N GLN A 223 8.13 -3.91 10.12
CA GLN A 223 8.02 -2.65 9.40
C GLN A 223 6.72 -1.96 9.75
N PHE A 224 6.83 -0.73 10.24
CA PHE A 224 5.69 0.05 10.73
C PHE A 224 5.74 1.46 10.14
N GLU A 225 5.00 1.68 9.07
CA GLU A 225 4.98 2.96 8.35
C GLU A 225 3.69 3.71 8.61
N ARG A 226 3.76 5.04 8.60
CA ARG A 226 2.58 5.89 8.68
C ARG A 226 2.62 7.00 7.65
N THR A 227 1.69 6.99 6.71
CA THR A 227 1.56 8.01 5.67
C THR A 227 0.38 8.93 5.99
N LEU A 228 0.60 10.25 5.87
CA LEU A 228 -0.42 11.27 6.04
C LEU A 228 -0.37 12.25 4.87
N ILE A 229 -1.46 12.29 4.08
CA ILE A 229 -1.58 13.19 2.92
C ILE A 229 -2.79 14.11 3.11
N ILE A 230 -2.55 15.40 3.03
CA ILE A 230 -3.56 16.44 3.16
C ILE A 230 -3.61 17.26 1.87
N ALA A 231 -4.73 17.22 1.19
CA ALA A 231 -5.02 18.06 0.03
C ALA A 231 -5.98 19.18 0.45
N ASP A 232 -5.49 20.43 0.47
CA ASP A 232 -6.26 21.59 0.86
C ASP A 232 -7.25 21.99 -0.24
N GLU A 233 -8.09 22.96 0.01
CA GLU A 233 -9.21 23.38 -0.87
C GLU A 233 -8.74 23.60 -2.32
N GLY A 234 -9.39 22.90 -3.28
CA GLY A 234 -9.12 23.01 -4.71
C GLY A 234 -7.77 22.46 -5.16
N SER A 235 -7.06 21.73 -4.31
CA SER A 235 -5.76 21.16 -4.66
C SER A 235 -5.86 19.78 -5.32
N TYR A 236 -4.78 19.37 -5.97
CA TYR A 236 -4.66 18.07 -6.62
C TYR A 236 -3.30 17.44 -6.33
N VAL A 237 -3.31 16.14 -6.02
CA VAL A 237 -2.10 15.33 -5.90
C VAL A 237 -2.34 13.91 -6.41
N SER A 238 -1.34 13.38 -7.09
CA SER A 238 -1.19 11.97 -7.39
C SER A 238 0.03 11.43 -6.63
N TYR A 239 -0.17 10.33 -5.89
CA TYR A 239 0.83 9.75 -5.02
C TYR A 239 0.92 8.25 -5.25
N LEU A 240 2.14 7.74 -5.30
CA LEU A 240 2.44 6.32 -5.44
C LEU A 240 3.24 5.79 -4.24
N GLU A 241 2.83 4.66 -3.72
CA GLU A 241 3.56 3.87 -2.73
C GLU A 241 4.09 2.58 -3.35
N GLY A 242 5.40 2.39 -3.32
CA GLY A 242 6.07 1.15 -3.70
C GLY A 242 6.68 0.47 -2.48
N CYS A 243 6.47 -0.85 -2.33
CA CYS A 243 7.01 -1.61 -1.19
C CYS A 243 7.67 -2.89 -1.66
N THR A 244 8.88 -3.17 -1.11
CA THR A 244 9.63 -4.40 -1.41
C THR A 244 10.33 -4.96 -0.18
N ALA A 245 10.58 -6.29 -0.17
CA ALA A 245 11.36 -6.96 0.85
C ALA A 245 12.26 -8.05 0.25
N PRO A 246 13.41 -8.40 0.87
CA PRO A 246 14.24 -9.53 0.46
C PRO A 246 13.56 -10.87 0.75
N MET A 247 14.04 -11.93 0.11
CA MET A 247 13.61 -13.31 0.39
C MET A 247 14.20 -13.80 1.71
N ARG A 248 13.36 -14.34 2.60
CA ARG A 248 13.77 -14.91 3.91
C ARG A 248 12.88 -16.06 4.32
N ASP A 249 13.46 -17.03 5.03
CA ASP A 249 12.75 -18.23 5.51
C ASP A 249 11.91 -17.97 6.78
N GLU A 250 11.92 -16.75 7.29
CA GLU A 250 11.13 -16.32 8.45
C GLU A 250 9.97 -15.40 8.06
N ASN A 251 8.93 -15.38 8.87
CA ASN A 251 7.84 -14.44 8.70
C ASN A 251 8.21 -13.07 9.25
N GLN A 252 7.92 -12.01 8.48
CA GLN A 252 8.11 -10.63 8.93
C GLN A 252 6.77 -9.89 8.95
N LEU A 253 6.53 -9.15 10.03
CA LEU A 253 5.31 -8.35 10.20
C LEU A 253 5.49 -6.98 9.53
N HIS A 254 4.60 -6.67 8.59
CA HIS A 254 4.41 -5.33 8.06
C HIS A 254 3.03 -4.82 8.50
N ALA A 255 2.98 -3.75 9.28
CA ALA A 255 1.74 -3.13 9.70
C ALA A 255 1.79 -1.62 9.44
N ALA A 256 1.16 -1.18 8.36
CA ALA A 256 1.16 0.21 7.92
C ALA A 256 -0.20 0.90 8.13
N VAL A 257 -0.15 2.22 8.27
CA VAL A 257 -1.34 3.07 8.32
C VAL A 257 -1.22 4.21 7.32
N VAL A 258 -2.29 4.45 6.55
CA VAL A 258 -2.40 5.59 5.63
C VAL A 258 -3.66 6.39 5.92
N GLU A 259 -3.46 7.70 6.08
CA GLU A 259 -4.54 8.68 6.28
C GLU A 259 -4.54 9.70 5.13
N LEU A 260 -5.67 9.82 4.43
CA LEU A 260 -5.87 10.84 3.39
C LEU A 260 -6.98 11.79 3.78
N ILE A 261 -6.74 13.09 3.64
CA ILE A 261 -7.72 14.14 3.90
C ILE A 261 -7.87 15.01 2.66
N ALA A 262 -9.07 15.02 2.06
CA ALA A 262 -9.41 15.89 0.94
C ALA A 262 -10.43 16.95 1.39
N LEU A 263 -10.02 18.24 1.34
CA LEU A 263 -10.86 19.39 1.65
C LEU A 263 -11.76 19.76 0.44
N ASP A 264 -12.42 20.92 0.47
CA ASP A 264 -13.36 21.32 -0.57
C ASP A 264 -12.74 21.30 -1.97
N LYS A 265 -13.36 20.57 -2.91
CA LYS A 265 -12.90 20.42 -4.31
C LYS A 265 -11.48 19.82 -4.47
N ALA A 266 -10.88 19.31 -3.39
CA ALA A 266 -9.57 18.66 -3.46
C ALA A 266 -9.66 17.26 -4.06
N THR A 267 -8.60 16.83 -4.73
CA THR A 267 -8.50 15.49 -5.33
C THR A 267 -7.20 14.83 -4.92
N ILE A 268 -7.29 13.62 -4.39
CA ILE A 268 -6.15 12.75 -4.11
C ILE A 268 -6.29 11.47 -4.92
N LYS A 269 -5.29 11.16 -5.75
CA LYS A 269 -5.09 9.84 -6.33
C LYS A 269 -4.00 9.14 -5.52
N TYR A 270 -4.28 7.98 -4.98
CA TYR A 270 -3.31 7.20 -4.22
C TYR A 270 -3.17 5.81 -4.83
N SER A 271 -2.00 5.52 -5.34
CA SER A 271 -1.67 4.26 -5.97
C SER A 271 -0.70 3.46 -5.10
N THR A 272 -0.84 2.14 -5.07
CA THR A 272 0.09 1.23 -4.38
C THR A 272 0.49 0.10 -5.30
N ILE A 273 1.79 -0.15 -5.40
CA ILE A 273 2.32 -1.38 -6.01
C ILE A 273 3.15 -2.08 -4.93
N GLN A 274 2.69 -3.25 -4.50
CA GLN A 274 3.36 -4.04 -3.48
C GLN A 274 3.91 -5.32 -4.07
N ASN A 275 5.20 -5.53 -3.85
CA ASN A 275 5.95 -6.70 -4.27
C ASN A 275 6.74 -7.26 -3.09
N TRP A 276 6.04 -8.00 -2.25
CA TRP A 276 6.59 -8.63 -1.06
C TRP A 276 7.14 -10.02 -1.37
N TYR A 277 7.88 -10.60 -0.44
CA TYR A 277 8.29 -11.99 -0.51
C TYR A 277 7.16 -12.93 -0.02
N PRO A 278 6.74 -13.93 -0.81
CA PRO A 278 5.57 -14.77 -0.50
C PRO A 278 5.85 -15.93 0.46
N GLY A 279 7.09 -16.17 0.81
CA GLY A 279 7.56 -17.42 1.39
C GLY A 279 8.09 -18.40 0.34
N ASP A 280 8.55 -19.55 0.78
CA ASP A 280 9.10 -20.61 -0.07
C ASP A 280 7.98 -21.42 -0.79
N LYS A 281 8.37 -22.42 -1.58
CA LYS A 281 7.44 -23.27 -2.32
C LYS A 281 6.53 -24.13 -1.42
N GLU A 282 6.93 -24.34 -0.17
CA GLU A 282 6.18 -25.04 0.88
C GLU A 282 5.29 -24.10 1.71
N GLY A 283 5.32 -22.79 1.43
CA GLY A 283 4.54 -21.77 2.12
C GLY A 283 5.12 -21.35 3.48
N ARG A 284 6.45 -21.53 3.69
CA ARG A 284 7.14 -21.10 4.91
C ARG A 284 7.77 -19.73 4.71
N GLY A 285 7.81 -18.92 5.76
CA GLY A 285 8.33 -17.56 5.70
C GLY A 285 7.40 -16.59 4.99
N GLY A 286 7.96 -15.46 4.57
CA GLY A 286 7.25 -14.42 3.83
C GLY A 286 6.61 -13.33 4.68
N ILE A 287 6.09 -12.33 4.03
CA ILE A 287 5.59 -11.11 4.69
C ILE A 287 4.12 -11.28 5.13
N TYR A 288 3.84 -10.93 6.37
CA TYR A 288 2.49 -10.69 6.89
C TYR A 288 2.16 -9.20 6.74
N ASN A 289 1.35 -8.90 5.73
CA ASN A 289 1.05 -7.53 5.29
C ASN A 289 -0.32 -7.07 5.80
N PHE A 290 -0.34 -6.43 6.97
CA PHE A 290 -1.54 -5.92 7.62
C PHE A 290 -1.61 -4.40 7.53
N VAL A 291 -2.46 -3.89 6.62
CA VAL A 291 -2.48 -2.46 6.29
C VAL A 291 -3.86 -1.84 6.51
N THR A 292 -3.88 -0.72 7.21
CA THR A 292 -5.06 0.11 7.42
C THR A 292 -4.94 1.40 6.63
N LYS A 293 -5.74 1.55 5.57
CA LYS A 293 -5.80 2.77 4.75
C LYS A 293 -7.19 3.40 4.85
N ARG A 294 -7.26 4.69 5.15
CA ARG A 294 -8.51 5.45 5.22
C ARG A 294 -8.36 6.80 4.56
N GLY A 295 -9.34 7.13 3.71
CA GLY A 295 -9.47 8.45 3.13
C GLY A 295 -10.75 9.13 3.62
N LYS A 296 -10.69 10.43 3.89
CA LYS A 296 -11.82 11.24 4.28
C LYS A 296 -12.03 12.37 3.27
N CYS A 297 -13.05 12.25 2.45
CA CYS A 297 -13.58 13.33 1.63
C CYS A 297 -14.35 14.28 2.55
N LEU A 298 -13.61 15.12 3.28
CA LEU A 298 -14.17 16.03 4.29
C LEU A 298 -14.92 17.18 3.62
N GLY A 299 -14.39 17.67 2.50
CA GLY A 299 -14.91 18.81 1.78
C GLY A 299 -15.96 18.47 0.72
N LYS A 300 -16.75 19.47 0.31
CA LYS A 300 -17.70 19.35 -0.80
C LYS A 300 -16.97 19.17 -2.12
N ASN A 301 -17.52 18.34 -3.02
CA ASN A 301 -16.95 18.03 -4.32
C ASN A 301 -15.52 17.48 -4.27
N SER A 302 -15.08 16.97 -3.13
CA SER A 302 -13.77 16.34 -3.00
C SER A 302 -13.76 14.92 -3.56
N LYS A 303 -12.58 14.43 -3.92
CA LYS A 303 -12.41 13.11 -4.52
C LYS A 303 -11.18 12.40 -3.97
N ILE A 304 -11.33 11.10 -3.64
CA ILE A 304 -10.23 10.21 -3.33
C ILE A 304 -10.35 8.97 -4.20
N THR A 305 -9.28 8.64 -4.91
CA THR A 305 -9.15 7.43 -5.70
C THR A 305 -8.04 6.55 -5.12
N TRP A 306 -8.37 5.30 -4.81
CA TRP A 306 -7.42 4.27 -4.43
C TRP A 306 -7.20 3.33 -5.61
N THR A 307 -5.95 3.15 -6.02
CA THR A 307 -5.56 2.12 -6.99
C THR A 307 -4.51 1.22 -6.36
N GLN A 308 -4.73 -0.09 -6.34
CA GLN A 308 -3.77 -1.00 -5.72
C GLN A 308 -3.50 -2.25 -6.55
N VAL A 309 -2.24 -2.66 -6.57
CA VAL A 309 -1.78 -3.94 -7.09
C VAL A 309 -1.05 -4.66 -5.97
N GLU A 310 -1.65 -5.74 -5.48
CA GLU A 310 -1.16 -6.52 -4.36
C GLU A 310 -0.61 -7.84 -4.85
N THR A 311 0.70 -8.02 -4.70
CA THR A 311 1.39 -9.25 -5.04
C THR A 311 2.42 -9.61 -3.96
N GLY A 312 2.76 -10.87 -3.88
CA GLY A 312 3.96 -11.35 -3.22
C GLY A 312 3.88 -11.56 -1.71
N ALA A 313 2.95 -11.02 -0.95
CA ALA A 313 2.89 -11.30 0.48
C ALA A 313 2.39 -12.73 0.78
N ALA A 314 2.91 -13.37 1.82
CA ALA A 314 2.39 -14.65 2.30
C ALA A 314 0.94 -14.49 2.79
N ILE A 315 0.69 -13.44 3.56
CA ILE A 315 -0.62 -13.05 4.06
C ILE A 315 -0.86 -11.57 3.73
N THR A 316 -1.99 -11.25 3.09
CA THR A 316 -2.43 -9.87 2.88
C THR A 316 -3.77 -9.62 3.55
N TRP A 317 -3.82 -8.59 4.42
CA TRP A 317 -5.03 -8.11 5.08
C TRP A 317 -5.09 -6.60 4.91
N LYS A 318 -5.91 -6.12 3.95
CA LYS A 318 -5.86 -4.73 3.52
C LYS A 318 -7.19 -4.23 2.96
N TYR A 319 -7.76 -3.21 3.60
CA TYR A 319 -9.04 -2.64 3.23
C TYR A 319 -8.98 -1.11 3.19
N PRO A 320 -8.51 -0.49 2.08
CA PRO A 320 -8.65 0.94 1.90
C PRO A 320 -10.11 1.37 1.99
N GLY A 321 -10.35 2.52 2.57
CA GLY A 321 -11.73 3.00 2.71
C GLY A 321 -11.86 4.48 2.44
N CYS A 322 -13.07 4.92 2.03
CA CYS A 322 -13.43 6.32 1.88
C CYS A 322 -14.62 6.67 2.77
N ILE A 323 -14.47 7.74 3.53
CA ILE A 323 -15.57 8.39 4.26
C ILE A 323 -15.99 9.61 3.43
N LEU A 324 -17.15 9.51 2.77
CA LEU A 324 -17.70 10.53 1.89
C LEU A 324 -18.57 11.48 2.70
N GLN A 325 -17.92 12.43 3.40
CA GLN A 325 -18.58 13.35 4.33
C GLN A 325 -19.10 14.62 3.65
N GLY A 326 -18.32 15.19 2.73
CA GLY A 326 -18.73 16.38 1.98
C GLY A 326 -19.81 16.05 0.94
N ASP A 327 -20.75 16.97 0.71
CA ASP A 327 -21.74 16.83 -0.36
C ASP A 327 -21.07 16.71 -1.72
N ASN A 328 -21.60 15.88 -2.61
CA ASN A 328 -21.08 15.57 -3.95
C ASN A 328 -19.67 14.97 -3.95
N SER A 329 -19.15 14.48 -2.82
CA SER A 329 -17.84 13.84 -2.79
C SER A 329 -17.85 12.48 -3.49
N VAL A 330 -16.66 12.08 -3.98
CA VAL A 330 -16.48 10.87 -4.78
C VAL A 330 -15.37 10.01 -4.18
N GLY A 331 -15.65 8.71 -4.02
CA GLY A 331 -14.68 7.70 -3.62
C GLY A 331 -14.56 6.61 -4.68
N GLU A 332 -13.34 6.31 -5.11
CA GLU A 332 -13.09 5.26 -6.09
C GLU A 332 -12.09 4.25 -5.55
N PHE A 333 -12.27 3.00 -5.91
CA PHE A 333 -11.38 1.91 -5.54
C PHE A 333 -11.19 0.96 -6.73
N TYR A 334 -9.96 0.85 -7.17
CA TYR A 334 -9.53 -0.05 -8.24
C TYR A 334 -8.46 -0.98 -7.68
N SER A 335 -8.64 -2.30 -7.79
CA SER A 335 -7.69 -3.24 -7.23
C SER A 335 -7.45 -4.47 -8.09
N VAL A 336 -6.19 -4.93 -8.08
CA VAL A 336 -5.78 -6.26 -8.48
C VAL A 336 -5.14 -6.93 -7.27
N ALA A 337 -5.59 -8.12 -6.91
CA ALA A 337 -4.97 -8.95 -5.89
C ALA A 337 -4.62 -10.32 -6.48
N VAL A 338 -3.35 -10.72 -6.37
CA VAL A 338 -2.82 -11.97 -6.90
C VAL A 338 -2.36 -12.86 -5.77
N THR A 339 -2.82 -14.10 -5.77
CA THR A 339 -2.35 -15.16 -4.86
C THR A 339 -1.90 -16.36 -5.65
N ASN A 340 -0.73 -16.88 -5.36
CA ASN A 340 -0.18 -18.11 -5.92
C ASN A 340 0.40 -18.97 -4.79
N ASN A 341 0.77 -20.21 -5.08
CA ASN A 341 1.27 -21.15 -4.08
C ASN A 341 0.37 -21.21 -2.84
N TYR A 342 0.87 -20.88 -1.66
CA TYR A 342 0.16 -20.87 -0.39
C TYR A 342 -0.23 -19.48 0.11
N GLN A 343 -0.13 -18.46 -0.75
CA GLN A 343 -0.49 -17.10 -0.39
C GLN A 343 -1.97 -16.97 -0.08
N GLN A 344 -2.30 -16.11 0.88
CA GLN A 344 -3.68 -15.81 1.26
C GLN A 344 -3.88 -14.30 1.27
N ALA A 345 -4.94 -13.84 0.64
CA ALA A 345 -5.33 -12.43 0.64
C ALA A 345 -6.79 -12.29 1.06
N ASP A 346 -7.06 -11.45 2.04
CA ASP A 346 -8.39 -10.93 2.31
C ASP A 346 -8.32 -9.41 2.14
N THR A 347 -8.73 -8.94 0.98
CA THR A 347 -8.64 -7.54 0.56
C THR A 347 -10.02 -6.97 0.25
N GLY A 348 -10.09 -5.68 -0.01
CA GLY A 348 -11.34 -5.04 -0.39
C GLY A 348 -11.40 -3.60 0.02
N THR A 349 -12.60 -3.08 0.24
CA THR A 349 -12.78 -1.66 0.51
C THR A 349 -14.00 -1.35 1.38
N LYS A 350 -14.01 -0.14 1.95
CA LYS A 350 -15.13 0.40 2.72
C LYS A 350 -15.52 1.76 2.17
N MET A 351 -16.75 1.90 1.65
CA MET A 351 -17.32 3.17 1.19
C MET A 351 -18.44 3.60 2.10
N ILE A 352 -18.23 4.69 2.84
CA ILE A 352 -19.17 5.21 3.85
C ILE A 352 -19.72 6.55 3.36
N HIS A 353 -20.98 6.57 2.94
CA HIS A 353 -21.66 7.75 2.45
C HIS A 353 -22.37 8.49 3.59
N ILE A 354 -22.02 9.76 3.81
CA ILE A 354 -22.57 10.64 4.84
C ILE A 354 -23.20 11.88 4.21
N GLY A 355 -22.49 12.52 3.27
CA GLY A 355 -22.94 13.70 2.53
C GLY A 355 -24.00 13.36 1.47
N LYS A 356 -24.65 14.39 0.94
CA LYS A 356 -25.66 14.28 -0.13
C LYS A 356 -24.99 14.10 -1.49
N ASN A 357 -25.65 13.36 -2.40
CA ASN A 357 -25.22 13.13 -3.78
C ASN A 357 -23.81 12.55 -3.90
N THR A 358 -23.35 11.85 -2.88
CA THR A 358 -22.04 11.19 -2.87
C THR A 358 -22.02 9.99 -3.81
N LYS A 359 -20.86 9.73 -4.42
CA LYS A 359 -20.68 8.62 -5.37
C LYS A 359 -19.51 7.74 -4.97
N SER A 360 -19.65 6.43 -5.14
CA SER A 360 -18.54 5.49 -5.04
C SER A 360 -18.53 4.48 -6.17
N THR A 361 -17.32 4.14 -6.61
CA THR A 361 -17.05 3.11 -7.62
C THR A 361 -16.08 2.11 -7.05
N ILE A 362 -16.33 0.83 -7.21
CA ILE A 362 -15.47 -0.25 -6.74
C ILE A 362 -15.28 -1.23 -7.91
N ILE A 363 -14.03 -1.39 -8.36
CA ILE A 363 -13.62 -2.37 -9.34
C ILE A 363 -12.51 -3.22 -8.72
N SER A 364 -12.81 -4.49 -8.46
CA SER A 364 -11.85 -5.40 -7.83
C SER A 364 -11.64 -6.64 -8.69
N LYS A 365 -10.39 -6.94 -9.02
CA LYS A 365 -9.98 -8.11 -9.81
C LYS A 365 -9.13 -9.03 -8.94
N GLY A 366 -9.61 -10.24 -8.71
CA GLY A 366 -8.92 -11.29 -7.96
C GLY A 366 -8.32 -12.34 -8.87
N ILE A 367 -7.08 -12.77 -8.62
CA ILE A 367 -6.42 -13.84 -9.36
C ILE A 367 -5.89 -14.83 -8.34
N SER A 368 -6.29 -16.10 -8.49
CA SER A 368 -5.81 -17.18 -7.64
C SER A 368 -5.22 -18.30 -8.47
N ALA A 369 -4.02 -18.74 -8.10
CA ALA A 369 -3.30 -19.82 -8.74
C ALA A 369 -2.73 -20.78 -7.71
N GLY A 370 -2.31 -21.99 -8.11
CA GLY A 370 -1.71 -22.98 -7.23
C GLY A 370 -2.64 -23.37 -6.09
N HIS A 371 -2.27 -23.09 -4.85
CA HIS A 371 -3.07 -23.23 -3.62
C HIS A 371 -3.53 -21.87 -3.07
N GLY A 372 -3.32 -20.79 -3.81
CA GLY A 372 -3.64 -19.43 -3.40
C GLY A 372 -5.11 -19.23 -3.04
N GLN A 373 -5.38 -18.46 -1.99
CA GLN A 373 -6.73 -18.14 -1.53
C GLN A 373 -6.92 -16.62 -1.58
N ASN A 374 -7.86 -16.14 -2.37
CA ASN A 374 -8.16 -14.73 -2.53
C ASN A 374 -9.58 -14.44 -2.09
N SER A 375 -9.72 -13.49 -1.18
CA SER A 375 -11.01 -13.04 -0.67
C SER A 375 -11.18 -11.55 -0.93
N TYR A 376 -12.30 -11.17 -1.54
CA TYR A 376 -12.75 -9.80 -1.62
C TYR A 376 -13.80 -9.52 -0.55
N ARG A 377 -13.63 -8.43 0.19
CA ARG A 377 -14.59 -7.97 1.21
C ARG A 377 -14.97 -6.52 0.99
N GLY A 378 -16.23 -6.26 0.64
CA GLY A 378 -16.74 -4.93 0.33
C GLY A 378 -17.76 -4.46 1.34
N LEU A 379 -17.56 -3.29 1.95
CA LEU A 379 -18.56 -2.60 2.75
C LEU A 379 -19.03 -1.33 2.03
N VAL A 380 -20.31 -1.25 1.73
CA VAL A 380 -20.97 0.00 1.31
C VAL A 380 -22.01 0.38 2.34
N LYS A 381 -21.78 1.51 3.02
CA LYS A 381 -22.69 2.00 4.05
C LYS A 381 -23.24 3.38 3.67
N ILE A 382 -24.54 3.46 3.47
CA ILE A 382 -25.24 4.71 3.16
C ILE A 382 -26.01 5.15 4.41
N GLN A 383 -25.59 6.28 4.97
CA GLN A 383 -26.20 6.85 6.17
C GLN A 383 -27.57 7.49 5.86
N LYS A 384 -28.37 7.68 6.92
CA LYS A 384 -29.72 8.24 6.80
C LYS A 384 -29.78 9.59 6.07
N ASN A 385 -28.76 10.43 6.25
CA ASN A 385 -28.73 11.78 5.67
C ASN A 385 -28.07 11.83 4.27
N ALA A 386 -27.55 10.72 3.76
CA ALA A 386 -26.87 10.64 2.46
C ALA A 386 -27.88 10.52 1.31
N MET A 387 -28.66 11.56 1.10
CA MET A 387 -29.66 11.63 0.02
C MET A 387 -28.98 11.59 -1.34
N GLY A 388 -29.54 10.83 -2.30
CA GLY A 388 -29.04 10.74 -3.67
C GLY A 388 -27.70 10.03 -3.81
N ALA A 389 -27.24 9.31 -2.77
CA ALA A 389 -26.00 8.54 -2.82
C ALA A 389 -26.07 7.42 -3.86
N ARG A 390 -24.95 7.17 -4.56
CA ARG A 390 -24.84 6.13 -5.58
C ARG A 390 -23.58 5.31 -5.37
N ASN A 391 -23.70 3.99 -5.50
CA ASN A 391 -22.57 3.08 -5.53
C ASN A 391 -22.69 2.14 -6.73
N PHE A 392 -21.55 1.87 -7.37
CA PHE A 392 -21.33 0.78 -8.30
C PHE A 392 -20.19 -0.08 -7.78
N SER A 393 -20.39 -1.39 -7.72
CA SER A 393 -19.38 -2.37 -7.26
C SER A 393 -19.31 -3.54 -8.23
N GLN A 394 -18.12 -3.82 -8.73
CA GLN A 394 -17.82 -4.99 -9.56
C GLN A 394 -16.64 -5.75 -8.97
N CYS A 395 -16.83 -7.05 -8.73
CA CYS A 395 -15.85 -7.93 -8.12
C CYS A 395 -15.69 -9.19 -8.95
N ASP A 396 -14.65 -9.26 -9.75
CA ASP A 396 -14.41 -10.40 -10.62
C ASP A 396 -13.18 -11.19 -10.18
N SER A 397 -13.23 -12.50 -10.32
CA SER A 397 -12.13 -13.40 -9.96
C SER A 397 -11.82 -14.40 -11.10
N ILE A 398 -10.54 -14.66 -11.31
CA ILE A 398 -10.03 -15.71 -12.19
C ILE A 398 -9.30 -16.76 -11.37
N LEU A 399 -9.60 -18.03 -11.65
CA LEU A 399 -8.94 -19.19 -11.07
C LEU A 399 -8.03 -19.85 -12.10
N ILE A 400 -6.81 -20.18 -11.68
CA ILE A 400 -5.80 -20.89 -12.47
C ILE A 400 -5.44 -22.18 -11.74
N GLY A 401 -5.93 -23.33 -12.25
CA GLY A 401 -5.78 -24.63 -11.58
C GLY A 401 -6.98 -25.00 -10.71
N ASP A 402 -6.84 -26.10 -9.93
CA ASP A 402 -7.95 -26.77 -9.24
C ASP A 402 -7.90 -26.63 -7.71
N LYS A 403 -6.80 -26.13 -7.13
CA LYS A 403 -6.58 -26.09 -5.68
C LYS A 403 -6.65 -24.68 -5.11
N CYS A 404 -6.75 -23.66 -5.95
CA CYS A 404 -6.91 -22.27 -5.54
C CYS A 404 -8.37 -21.91 -5.26
N GLY A 405 -8.60 -20.81 -4.55
CA GLY A 405 -9.94 -20.37 -4.20
C GLY A 405 -10.15 -18.86 -4.36
N ALA A 406 -11.39 -18.48 -4.68
CA ALA A 406 -11.86 -17.11 -4.67
C ALA A 406 -13.12 -17.00 -3.83
N HIS A 407 -13.17 -15.98 -2.96
CA HIS A 407 -14.28 -15.78 -2.04
C HIS A 407 -14.72 -14.31 -2.09
N THR A 408 -16.02 -14.06 -2.02
CA THR A 408 -16.59 -12.71 -2.07
C THR A 408 -17.55 -12.49 -0.90
N PHE A 409 -17.29 -11.43 -0.12
CA PHE A 409 -18.05 -11.07 1.07
C PHE A 409 -18.60 -9.63 0.95
N PRO A 410 -19.65 -9.40 0.16
CA PRO A 410 -20.27 -8.08 0.06
C PRO A 410 -21.12 -7.80 1.29
N TYR A 411 -21.03 -6.57 1.82
CA TYR A 411 -21.90 -6.08 2.88
C TYR A 411 -22.45 -4.69 2.55
N MET A 412 -23.76 -4.57 2.44
CA MET A 412 -24.42 -3.33 2.05
C MET A 412 -25.43 -2.93 3.10
N GLU A 413 -25.20 -1.77 3.73
CA GLU A 413 -26.11 -1.17 4.71
C GLU A 413 -26.67 0.13 4.16
N VAL A 414 -27.96 0.14 3.80
CA VAL A 414 -28.62 1.28 3.17
C VAL A 414 -29.69 1.83 4.10
N LYS A 415 -29.49 3.07 4.57
CA LYS A 415 -30.43 3.77 5.48
C LYS A 415 -31.20 4.93 4.83
N ASN A 416 -31.03 5.12 3.50
CA ASN A 416 -31.68 6.18 2.76
C ASN A 416 -32.37 5.63 1.51
N THR A 417 -33.66 5.91 1.34
CA THR A 417 -34.48 5.37 0.24
C THR A 417 -34.20 5.99 -1.12
N THR A 418 -33.51 7.13 -1.20
CA THR A 418 -33.12 7.77 -2.46
C THR A 418 -31.78 7.23 -3.00
N ALA A 419 -31.14 6.34 -2.28
CA ALA A 419 -29.86 5.75 -2.67
C ALA A 419 -30.03 4.73 -3.82
N ARG A 420 -28.99 4.58 -4.62
CA ARG A 420 -28.89 3.55 -5.66
C ARG A 420 -27.61 2.77 -5.46
N ILE A 421 -27.72 1.45 -5.39
CA ILE A 421 -26.58 0.53 -5.28
C ILE A 421 -26.70 -0.51 -6.37
N GLU A 422 -25.57 -0.73 -7.06
CA GLU A 422 -25.40 -1.77 -8.05
C GLU A 422 -24.20 -2.63 -7.62
N HIS A 423 -24.37 -3.95 -7.64
CA HIS A 423 -23.31 -4.89 -7.29
C HIS A 423 -23.33 -6.06 -8.26
N GLU A 424 -22.16 -6.32 -8.85
CA GLU A 424 -21.91 -7.47 -9.70
C GLU A 424 -20.70 -8.27 -9.15
N ALA A 425 -20.78 -9.57 -9.24
CA ALA A 425 -19.65 -10.44 -8.89
C ALA A 425 -19.60 -11.62 -9.87
N SER A 426 -18.41 -11.91 -10.38
CA SER A 426 -18.19 -13.07 -11.24
C SER A 426 -16.95 -13.85 -10.80
N THR A 427 -16.98 -15.17 -11.02
CA THR A 427 -15.82 -16.03 -10.83
C THR A 427 -15.75 -16.98 -12.00
N SER A 428 -14.60 -17.02 -12.67
CA SER A 428 -14.36 -17.90 -13.81
C SER A 428 -13.03 -18.63 -13.65
N LYS A 429 -12.93 -19.81 -14.26
CA LYS A 429 -11.66 -20.51 -14.44
C LYS A 429 -11.18 -20.25 -15.88
N ILE A 430 -9.86 -20.10 -16.07
CA ILE A 430 -9.30 -20.05 -17.42
C ILE A 430 -9.61 -21.38 -18.12
N GLY A 431 -10.36 -21.32 -19.21
CA GLY A 431 -10.77 -22.48 -19.96
C GLY A 431 -9.63 -23.09 -20.78
N GLU A 432 -9.58 -24.43 -20.86
CA GLU A 432 -8.62 -25.13 -21.70
C GLU A 432 -8.75 -24.73 -23.17
N ASP A 433 -9.97 -24.46 -23.64
CA ASP A 433 -10.25 -23.96 -24.99
C ASP A 433 -9.59 -22.63 -25.30
N GLN A 434 -9.57 -21.70 -24.32
CA GLN A 434 -8.91 -20.41 -24.47
C GLN A 434 -7.39 -20.57 -24.59
N ILE A 435 -6.81 -21.41 -23.74
CA ILE A 435 -5.38 -21.74 -23.80
C ILE A 435 -5.05 -22.46 -25.13
N PHE A 436 -5.86 -23.45 -25.52
CA PHE A 436 -5.69 -24.14 -26.77
C PHE A 436 -5.73 -23.20 -27.98
N TYR A 437 -6.68 -22.28 -28.02
CA TYR A 437 -6.79 -21.27 -29.09
C TYR A 437 -5.53 -20.39 -29.19
N CYS A 438 -4.95 -19.97 -28.05
CA CYS A 438 -3.69 -19.22 -28.01
C CYS A 438 -2.52 -20.10 -28.50
N LYS A 439 -2.43 -21.35 -28.07
CA LYS A 439 -1.37 -22.28 -28.45
C LYS A 439 -1.40 -22.58 -29.97
N GLN A 440 -2.57 -22.63 -30.59
CA GLN A 440 -2.70 -22.79 -32.07
C GLN A 440 -2.10 -21.59 -32.83
N ARG A 441 -1.84 -20.45 -32.15
CA ARG A 441 -1.20 -19.28 -32.71
C ARG A 441 0.26 -19.12 -32.28
N GLY A 442 0.84 -20.19 -31.73
CA GLY A 442 2.26 -20.26 -31.38
C GLY A 442 2.62 -19.67 -30.02
N LEU A 443 1.64 -19.29 -29.19
CA LEU A 443 1.92 -18.85 -27.83
C LEU A 443 2.20 -20.04 -26.91
N SER A 444 3.14 -19.90 -25.99
CA SER A 444 3.30 -20.84 -24.89
C SER A 444 2.09 -20.82 -23.95
N THR A 445 1.95 -21.83 -23.10
CA THR A 445 0.86 -21.83 -22.10
C THR A 445 0.99 -20.66 -21.13
N GLU A 446 2.20 -20.34 -20.71
CA GLU A 446 2.49 -19.19 -19.83
C GLU A 446 2.15 -17.85 -20.49
N ASP A 447 2.57 -17.64 -21.74
CA ASP A 447 2.24 -16.43 -22.50
C ASP A 447 0.73 -16.26 -22.69
N ALA A 448 0.02 -17.36 -22.95
CA ALA A 448 -1.43 -17.36 -23.10
C ALA A 448 -2.12 -16.93 -21.79
N VAL A 449 -1.71 -17.50 -20.66
CA VAL A 449 -2.23 -17.12 -19.33
C VAL A 449 -1.91 -15.68 -19.01
N ASN A 450 -0.67 -15.24 -19.20
CA ASN A 450 -0.25 -13.87 -18.99
C ASN A 450 -1.07 -12.87 -19.83
N MET A 451 -1.33 -13.19 -21.09
CA MET A 451 -2.15 -12.36 -21.98
C MET A 451 -3.60 -12.25 -21.48
N ILE A 452 -4.22 -13.37 -21.07
CA ILE A 452 -5.60 -13.41 -20.55
C ILE A 452 -5.68 -12.58 -19.25
N VAL A 453 -4.76 -12.80 -18.33
CA VAL A 453 -4.72 -12.12 -17.02
C VAL A 453 -4.46 -10.62 -17.17
N ASN A 454 -3.54 -10.20 -18.03
CA ASN A 454 -3.31 -8.78 -18.33
C ASN A 454 -4.54 -8.12 -18.94
N GLY A 455 -5.24 -8.82 -19.85
CA GLY A 455 -6.51 -8.37 -20.41
C GLY A 455 -7.59 -8.17 -19.34
N PHE A 456 -7.69 -9.09 -18.38
CA PHE A 456 -8.61 -9.05 -17.25
C PHE A 456 -8.33 -7.86 -16.30
N CYS A 457 -7.07 -7.53 -16.07
CA CYS A 457 -6.64 -6.45 -15.20
C CYS A 457 -6.59 -5.07 -15.87
N LYS A 458 -6.79 -4.98 -17.18
CA LYS A 458 -6.60 -3.77 -17.99
C LYS A 458 -7.34 -2.54 -17.45
N GLU A 459 -8.55 -2.74 -16.92
CA GLU A 459 -9.36 -1.65 -16.38
C GLU A 459 -8.68 -0.97 -15.18
N VAL A 460 -8.11 -1.78 -14.28
CA VAL A 460 -7.38 -1.27 -13.10
C VAL A 460 -6.04 -0.64 -13.51
N PHE A 461 -5.31 -1.26 -14.43
CA PHE A 461 -4.02 -0.73 -14.87
C PHE A 461 -4.10 0.63 -15.58
N ARG A 462 -5.24 0.96 -16.20
CA ARG A 462 -5.47 2.27 -16.80
C ARG A 462 -5.53 3.42 -15.79
N GLU A 463 -5.79 3.12 -14.52
CA GLU A 463 -5.82 4.11 -13.44
C GLU A 463 -4.42 4.41 -12.88
N LEU A 464 -3.42 3.60 -13.22
CA LEU A 464 -2.02 3.82 -12.85
C LEU A 464 -1.33 4.76 -13.86
N PRO A 465 -0.34 5.56 -13.42
CA PRO A 465 0.62 6.18 -14.34
C PRO A 465 1.28 5.12 -15.24
N MET A 466 1.65 5.49 -16.47
CA MET A 466 2.05 4.52 -17.51
C MET A 466 3.27 3.66 -17.08
N GLU A 467 4.27 4.28 -16.47
CA GLU A 467 5.49 3.59 -16.02
C GLU A 467 5.15 2.50 -14.98
N PHE A 468 4.24 2.83 -14.06
CA PHE A 468 3.80 1.94 -12.99
C PHE A 468 2.83 0.86 -13.49
N ALA A 469 2.05 1.15 -14.51
CA ALA A 469 1.24 0.13 -15.19
C ALA A 469 2.11 -0.96 -15.83
N VAL A 470 3.23 -0.59 -16.44
CA VAL A 470 4.21 -1.54 -17.00
C VAL A 470 4.86 -2.38 -15.90
N GLU A 471 5.23 -1.77 -14.78
CA GLU A 471 5.79 -2.48 -13.62
C GLU A 471 4.78 -3.48 -13.05
N ALA A 472 3.53 -3.05 -12.86
CA ALA A 472 2.44 -3.92 -12.38
C ALA A 472 2.22 -5.12 -13.31
N GLN A 473 2.24 -4.93 -14.63
CA GLN A 473 2.12 -6.02 -15.62
C GLN A 473 3.26 -7.04 -15.51
N LYS A 474 4.49 -6.58 -15.32
CA LYS A 474 5.66 -7.47 -15.12
C LYS A 474 5.55 -8.27 -13.83
N LEU A 475 5.19 -7.60 -12.72
CA LEU A 475 5.01 -8.25 -11.42
C LEU A 475 3.91 -9.32 -11.47
N LEU A 476 2.86 -9.07 -12.24
CA LEU A 476 1.79 -10.05 -12.46
C LEU A 476 2.32 -11.32 -13.13
N GLY A 477 3.11 -11.17 -14.19
CA GLY A 477 3.76 -12.29 -14.88
C GLY A 477 4.65 -13.10 -13.93
N ILE A 478 5.54 -12.44 -13.20
CA ILE A 478 6.44 -13.08 -12.23
C ILE A 478 5.66 -13.80 -11.12
N SER A 479 4.59 -13.19 -10.60
CA SER A 479 3.78 -13.78 -9.53
C SER A 479 3.04 -15.04 -9.96
N LEU A 480 2.81 -15.24 -11.26
CA LEU A 480 2.12 -16.39 -11.84
C LEU A 480 3.07 -17.41 -12.48
N GLU A 481 4.38 -17.15 -12.49
CA GLU A 481 5.39 -18.04 -13.04
C GLU A 481 5.33 -19.42 -12.36
N GLY A 482 5.35 -20.49 -13.15
CA GLY A 482 5.22 -21.87 -12.66
C GLY A 482 3.83 -22.25 -12.13
N SER A 483 2.82 -21.40 -12.24
CA SER A 483 1.44 -21.72 -11.82
C SER A 483 0.66 -22.57 -12.83
N VAL A 484 1.21 -22.74 -14.02
CA VAL A 484 0.61 -23.41 -15.19
C VAL A 484 1.46 -24.62 -15.58
N GLY A 485 1.63 -25.56 -14.66
CA GLY A 485 2.34 -26.83 -14.90
C GLY A 485 1.40 -28.01 -14.90
#